data_53b550abde6d2721cc1f579fd6955cdf
#
_entry.id   53b550abde6d2721cc1f579fd6955cdf
#
_cell.length_a   1.000
_cell.length_b   1.000
_cell.length_c   1.000
_cell.angle_alpha   90.00
_cell.angle_beta   90.00
_cell.angle_gamma   90.00
#
_symmetry.space_group_name_H-M   'P 1'
#
loop_
_entity.id
_entity.type
_entity.pdbx_description
1 polymer ?
#
loop_
_entity_poly.entity_id
_entity_poly.type
_entity_poly.pdbx_seq_one_letter_code
_entity_poly.pdbx_strand_id
1 'polypeptide(L)'
;MWNHWLADDQTSPARSLPSIHTRGKSGRVLLAASLAVLATVAMAPAQPAAETVALTHATVIDGTGAAPMADSVVLIRSGRIAAVYPAGSRPVPNGARVEDLAGKWVIPGLIDAHVHLPSGNGDVERYRGLLGRLLLDGVTGLRDMAGDARVLAYLAREARLDAPGWPDIYYSALMAGPAFFYQDSRVPDASRGVMLGSAPWMRAVDETTNIRMAVAEAKGTGATGVKLYANLPAALVKEIAAEAHRHGLLVWTHATVFPAKPSDAVAAGATTLSHTAYLVWEAAPHVPADYRSRAFGDFTHIRPDDPKIGALLEQMKEHGTILDATLRVFQQGTEHSPDAFGKGILPWIYSVTRAAHNAGVLVDAGTDSQGLASGGQDAGPAVVDEMVLLVEQCGFTPEAAIQAATEVSAMAVGLAAERGTIAAGMLADLVVLSADPTADVRNVRKIVEVMKDGRVFRPAQKP
;
A
#
# COMPACT_ATOMS: atom_id res chain seq x y z
N MET A 1 -13.04 45.14 -7.17
CA MET A 1 -14.21 45.38 -7.97
C MET A 1 -15.06 44.12 -7.84
N TRP A 2 -15.89 44.05 -6.89
CA TRP A 2 -17.20 44.58 -6.56
C TRP A 2 -18.28 43.96 -7.43
N ASN A 3 -19.08 43.11 -6.83
CA ASN A 3 -20.46 43.26 -6.30
C ASN A 3 -21.57 42.95 -7.27
N HIS A 4 -22.55 42.35 -6.69
CA HIS A 4 -23.98 42.19 -6.99
C HIS A 4 -24.37 40.86 -7.66
N TRP A 5 -25.11 40.06 -6.91
CA TRP A 5 -26.56 40.02 -6.92
C TRP A 5 -27.10 39.30 -5.69
N LEU A 6 -27.75 40.07 -4.83
CA LEU A 6 -28.80 39.63 -3.89
C LEU A 6 -30.15 39.97 -4.53
N ALA A 7 -31.10 39.11 -4.36
CA ALA A 7 -32.47 39.36 -3.98
C ALA A 7 -33.48 38.43 -4.66
N ASP A 8 -34.20 37.77 -3.78
CA ASP A 8 -35.64 37.52 -3.74
C ASP A 8 -36.37 36.84 -4.92
N ASP A 9 -37.04 35.75 -4.67
CA ASP A 9 -38.45 35.82 -4.30
C ASP A 9 -39.01 34.49 -3.76
N GLN A 10 -39.91 34.62 -2.81
CA GLN A 10 -40.75 33.61 -2.19
C GLN A 10 -41.90 33.20 -3.13
N THR A 11 -42.38 32.00 -3.04
CA THR A 11 -43.75 31.60 -2.73
C THR A 11 -44.03 30.14 -3.13
N SER A 12 -44.56 29.46 -2.17
CA SER A 12 -45.31 28.18 -2.12
C SER A 12 -46.35 27.95 -3.28
N PRO A 13 -46.94 26.75 -3.44
CA PRO A 13 -47.50 25.94 -2.36
C PRO A 13 -47.38 24.40 -2.47
N ALA A 14 -47.57 23.79 -1.33
CA ALA A 14 -47.76 22.35 -1.10
C ALA A 14 -48.89 21.76 -1.97
N ARG A 15 -48.64 20.57 -2.57
CA ARG A 15 -49.71 19.70 -3.07
C ARG A 15 -49.81 18.46 -2.19
N SER A 16 -50.98 18.33 -1.59
CA SER A 16 -51.50 17.22 -0.83
C SER A 16 -51.63 15.93 -1.68
N LEU A 17 -51.20 14.81 -1.11
CA LEU A 17 -51.51 13.47 -1.62
C LEU A 17 -52.91 13.03 -1.15
N PRO A 18 -53.69 12.35 -2.00
CA PRO A 18 -55.01 11.84 -1.61
C PRO A 18 -54.85 10.48 -0.86
N SER A 19 -55.61 10.38 0.23
CA SER A 19 -55.82 9.16 1.01
C SER A 19 -56.79 8.23 0.28
N ILE A 20 -56.37 6.96 0.10
CA ILE A 20 -57.29 5.91 -0.40
C ILE A 20 -57.80 5.09 0.80
N HIS A 21 -59.08 5.24 1.08
CA HIS A 21 -59.82 4.37 1.93
C HIS A 21 -60.28 3.12 1.19
N THR A 22 -59.92 1.93 1.67
CA THR A 22 -60.58 0.69 1.26
C THR A 22 -61.32 0.07 2.43
N ARG A 23 -62.63 0.05 2.25
CA ARG A 23 -63.59 -0.74 3.10
C ARG A 23 -63.53 -2.19 2.67
N GLY A 24 -63.50 -3.09 3.64
CA GLY A 24 -63.52 -4.53 3.46
C GLY A 24 -64.90 -5.07 3.04
N LYS A 25 -64.87 -6.28 2.51
CA LYS A 25 -65.95 -7.31 2.75
C LYS A 25 -65.33 -8.71 2.64
N SER A 26 -65.63 -9.47 3.64
CA SER A 26 -65.35 -10.88 3.82
C SER A 26 -66.05 -11.76 2.77
N GLY A 27 -65.37 -12.81 2.30
CA GLY A 27 -65.96 -13.91 1.58
C GLY A 27 -65.03 -15.11 1.60
N ARG A 28 -65.32 -16.09 2.46
CA ARG A 28 -64.64 -17.39 2.50
C ARG A 28 -65.08 -18.22 1.29
N VAL A 29 -64.17 -18.70 0.50
CA VAL A 29 -64.35 -19.92 -0.34
C VAL A 29 -63.05 -20.73 -0.22
N LEU A 30 -63.17 -21.88 0.41
CA LEU A 30 -62.16 -22.94 0.42
C LEU A 30 -62.24 -23.66 -0.93
N LEU A 31 -61.20 -23.64 -1.73
CA LEU A 31 -60.97 -24.60 -2.78
C LEU A 31 -59.56 -25.19 -2.61
N ALA A 32 -59.49 -26.44 -2.20
CA ALA A 32 -58.27 -27.22 -2.18
C ALA A 32 -57.89 -27.59 -3.63
N ALA A 33 -56.84 -27.02 -4.13
CA ALA A 33 -56.16 -27.42 -5.37
C ALA A 33 -54.77 -27.96 -4.99
N SER A 34 -54.63 -29.28 -5.03
CA SER A 34 -53.36 -29.97 -4.90
C SER A 34 -52.52 -29.70 -6.12
N LEU A 35 -51.54 -28.77 -6.04
CA LEU A 35 -50.51 -28.57 -7.07
C LEU A 35 -49.34 -29.50 -6.75
N ALA A 36 -49.21 -30.58 -7.55
CA ALA A 36 -47.99 -31.37 -7.61
C ALA A 36 -46.91 -30.52 -8.31
N VAL A 37 -45.99 -29.90 -7.54
CA VAL A 37 -44.80 -29.24 -8.07
C VAL A 37 -43.80 -30.33 -8.43
N LEU A 38 -43.71 -30.70 -9.71
CA LEU A 38 -42.56 -31.41 -10.26
C LEU A 38 -41.35 -30.40 -10.18
N ALA A 39 -40.50 -30.61 -9.17
CA ALA A 39 -39.21 -29.95 -9.10
C ALA A 39 -38.31 -30.52 -10.22
N THR A 40 -38.29 -29.89 -11.38
CA THR A 40 -37.20 -30.07 -12.35
C THR A 40 -35.97 -29.48 -11.73
N VAL A 41 -35.10 -30.32 -11.19
CA VAL A 41 -33.71 -29.91 -10.82
C VAL A 41 -33.03 -29.58 -12.14
N ALA A 42 -33.03 -28.31 -12.51
CA ALA A 42 -32.19 -27.83 -13.57
C ALA A 42 -30.75 -28.01 -13.07
N MET A 43 -30.03 -29.00 -13.62
CA MET A 43 -28.59 -29.09 -13.44
C MET A 43 -28.01 -27.79 -13.96
N ALA A 44 -27.46 -26.95 -13.06
CA ALA A 44 -26.68 -25.81 -13.46
C ALA A 44 -25.57 -26.29 -14.42
N PRO A 45 -25.35 -25.63 -15.55
CA PRO A 45 -24.25 -25.99 -16.45
C PRO A 45 -22.98 -26.08 -15.63
N ALA A 46 -22.26 -27.21 -15.76
CA ALA A 46 -20.97 -27.38 -15.11
C ALA A 46 -20.11 -26.19 -15.50
N GLN A 47 -19.66 -25.38 -14.51
CA GLN A 47 -18.68 -24.33 -14.77
C GLN A 47 -17.50 -24.98 -15.47
N PRO A 48 -16.99 -24.38 -16.58
CA PRO A 48 -15.79 -24.89 -17.23
C PRO A 48 -14.70 -25.06 -16.17
N ALA A 49 -14.05 -26.22 -16.18
CA ALA A 49 -12.98 -26.50 -15.24
C ALA A 49 -11.98 -25.36 -15.30
N ALA A 50 -11.67 -24.77 -14.15
CA ALA A 50 -10.73 -23.65 -14.08
C ALA A 50 -9.41 -24.04 -14.74
N GLU A 51 -8.93 -23.23 -15.70
CA GLU A 51 -7.68 -23.47 -16.39
C GLU A 51 -6.56 -23.64 -15.34
N THR A 52 -5.80 -24.72 -15.47
CA THR A 52 -4.59 -24.95 -14.68
C THR A 52 -3.40 -24.55 -15.52
N VAL A 53 -2.53 -23.70 -14.98
CA VAL A 53 -1.26 -23.30 -15.59
C VAL A 53 -0.11 -23.89 -14.78
N ALA A 54 0.86 -24.46 -15.47
CA ALA A 54 2.09 -24.97 -14.87
C ALA A 54 3.28 -24.19 -15.44
N LEU A 55 3.92 -23.36 -14.60
CA LEU A 55 5.21 -22.77 -14.90
C LEU A 55 6.27 -23.79 -14.49
N THR A 56 7.07 -24.28 -15.45
CA THR A 56 8.02 -25.38 -15.23
C THR A 56 9.45 -24.93 -15.42
N HIS A 57 10.39 -25.64 -14.79
CA HIS A 57 11.84 -25.43 -14.91
C HIS A 57 12.33 -24.03 -14.51
N ALA A 58 11.54 -23.28 -13.72
CA ALA A 58 11.94 -21.97 -13.20
C ALA A 58 12.86 -22.09 -11.99
N THR A 59 13.74 -21.11 -11.79
CA THR A 59 14.32 -20.85 -10.47
C THR A 59 13.35 -19.94 -9.70
N VAL A 60 12.79 -20.45 -8.59
CA VAL A 60 11.81 -19.73 -7.78
C VAL A 60 12.50 -19.08 -6.58
N ILE A 61 12.31 -17.77 -6.41
CA ILE A 61 12.65 -17.00 -5.22
C ILE A 61 11.32 -16.65 -4.57
N ASP A 62 11.00 -17.32 -3.46
CA ASP A 62 9.64 -17.35 -2.93
C ASP A 62 9.19 -16.08 -2.18
N GLY A 63 10.09 -15.11 -2.01
CA GLY A 63 9.82 -13.85 -1.32
C GLY A 63 10.00 -13.89 0.20
N THR A 64 10.39 -15.03 0.79
CA THR A 64 10.60 -15.17 2.24
C THR A 64 12.01 -14.84 2.71
N GLY A 65 12.91 -14.45 1.79
CA GLY A 65 14.33 -14.30 2.07
C GLY A 65 15.11 -15.62 2.06
N ALA A 66 14.44 -16.74 1.80
CA ALA A 66 15.08 -18.05 1.68
C ALA A 66 15.90 -18.20 0.38
N ALA A 67 16.80 -19.19 0.35
CA ALA A 67 17.58 -19.51 -0.84
C ALA A 67 16.68 -19.91 -2.03
N PRO A 68 17.05 -19.54 -3.28
CA PRO A 68 16.27 -19.87 -4.47
C PRO A 68 16.09 -21.40 -4.65
N MET A 69 14.91 -21.81 -5.10
CA MET A 69 14.61 -23.18 -5.49
C MET A 69 14.81 -23.35 -6.99
N ALA A 70 15.88 -23.99 -7.39
CA ALA A 70 16.16 -24.28 -8.80
C ALA A 70 15.21 -25.35 -9.37
N ASP A 71 15.02 -25.35 -10.67
CA ASP A 71 14.25 -26.36 -11.43
C ASP A 71 12.92 -26.71 -10.77
N SER A 72 12.08 -25.70 -10.60
CA SER A 72 10.81 -25.80 -9.86
C SER A 72 9.59 -25.70 -10.76
N VAL A 73 8.48 -26.24 -10.27
CA VAL A 73 7.15 -26.10 -10.87
C VAL A 73 6.26 -25.26 -9.96
N VAL A 74 5.62 -24.23 -10.54
CA VAL A 74 4.55 -23.46 -9.89
C VAL A 74 3.24 -23.79 -10.58
N LEU A 75 2.32 -24.44 -9.87
CA LEU A 75 0.98 -24.71 -10.38
C LEU A 75 0.03 -23.59 -9.98
N ILE A 76 -0.72 -23.08 -10.94
CA ILE A 76 -1.69 -22.00 -10.76
C ILE A 76 -3.06 -22.50 -11.19
N ARG A 77 -4.07 -22.24 -10.36
CA ARG A 77 -5.47 -22.57 -10.64
C ARG A 77 -6.39 -21.48 -10.11
N SER A 78 -7.30 -21.00 -10.93
CA SER A 78 -8.26 -19.95 -10.54
C SER A 78 -7.60 -18.71 -9.95
N GLY A 79 -6.49 -18.28 -10.55
CA GLY A 79 -5.76 -17.08 -10.10
C GLY A 79 -4.92 -17.25 -8.82
N ARG A 80 -4.86 -18.47 -8.26
CA ARG A 80 -4.07 -18.77 -7.05
C ARG A 80 -3.01 -19.83 -7.32
N ILE A 81 -1.95 -19.78 -6.56
CA ILE A 81 -0.90 -20.80 -6.52
C ILE A 81 -1.48 -22.05 -5.84
N ALA A 82 -1.60 -23.13 -6.60
CA ALA A 82 -2.11 -24.40 -6.08
C ALA A 82 -1.02 -25.24 -5.43
N ALA A 83 0.22 -25.16 -5.93
CA ALA A 83 1.38 -25.85 -5.39
C ALA A 83 2.69 -25.29 -5.95
N VAL A 84 3.78 -25.44 -5.18
CA VAL A 84 5.17 -25.22 -5.61
C VAL A 84 5.97 -26.45 -5.24
N TYR A 85 6.78 -26.97 -6.16
CA TYR A 85 7.57 -28.18 -5.92
C TYR A 85 8.73 -28.33 -6.92
N PRO A 86 9.82 -29.06 -6.59
CA PRO A 86 10.90 -29.38 -7.52
C PRO A 86 10.40 -30.17 -8.74
N ALA A 87 10.89 -29.86 -9.95
CA ALA A 87 10.57 -30.58 -11.15
C ALA A 87 10.92 -32.09 -11.00
N GLY A 88 10.10 -32.95 -11.58
CA GLY A 88 10.28 -34.40 -11.47
C GLY A 88 9.82 -35.03 -10.14
N SER A 89 9.56 -34.26 -9.07
CA SER A 89 9.11 -34.82 -7.79
C SER A 89 7.64 -35.31 -7.85
N ARG A 90 6.86 -34.75 -8.74
CA ARG A 90 5.48 -35.17 -9.06
C ARG A 90 5.11 -34.73 -10.49
N PRO A 91 4.18 -35.43 -11.17
CA PRO A 91 3.77 -35.07 -12.53
C PRO A 91 2.99 -33.75 -12.55
N VAL A 92 3.14 -33.01 -13.63
CA VAL A 92 2.23 -31.90 -13.96
C VAL A 92 0.85 -32.49 -14.28
N PRO A 93 -0.23 -31.92 -13.76
CA PRO A 93 -1.58 -32.41 -14.02
C PRO A 93 -1.92 -32.48 -15.51
N ASN A 94 -2.58 -33.56 -15.94
CA ASN A 94 -3.06 -33.68 -17.31
C ASN A 94 -4.02 -32.53 -17.66
N GLY A 95 -3.83 -31.95 -18.86
CA GLY A 95 -4.64 -30.82 -19.32
C GLY A 95 -4.22 -29.46 -18.78
N ALA A 96 -3.15 -29.36 -17.98
CA ALA A 96 -2.57 -28.08 -17.62
C ALA A 96 -1.90 -27.44 -18.85
N ARG A 97 -2.06 -26.13 -18.99
CA ARG A 97 -1.25 -25.33 -19.92
C ARG A 97 0.15 -25.21 -19.32
N VAL A 98 1.11 -25.79 -20.01
CA VAL A 98 2.50 -25.77 -19.56
C VAL A 98 3.23 -24.59 -20.20
N GLU A 99 3.96 -23.85 -19.41
CA GLU A 99 4.90 -22.80 -19.82
C GLU A 99 6.29 -23.15 -19.29
N ASP A 100 7.22 -23.36 -20.21
CA ASP A 100 8.61 -23.71 -19.87
C ASP A 100 9.40 -22.43 -19.59
N LEU A 101 9.87 -22.29 -18.37
CA LEU A 101 10.66 -21.16 -17.88
C LEU A 101 12.14 -21.54 -17.62
N ALA A 102 12.66 -22.53 -18.35
CA ALA A 102 14.07 -22.90 -18.24
C ALA A 102 14.98 -21.67 -18.41
N GLY A 103 15.90 -21.47 -17.47
CA GLY A 103 16.81 -20.31 -17.45
C GLY A 103 16.14 -18.99 -17.09
N LYS A 104 14.95 -19.01 -16.48
CA LYS A 104 14.23 -17.84 -15.93
C LYS A 104 14.12 -17.93 -14.43
N TRP A 105 13.91 -16.77 -13.81
CA TRP A 105 13.65 -16.61 -12.39
C TRP A 105 12.21 -16.12 -12.18
N VAL A 106 11.58 -16.63 -11.14
CA VAL A 106 10.23 -16.21 -10.76
C VAL A 106 10.29 -15.67 -9.33
N ILE A 107 9.82 -14.44 -9.16
CA ILE A 107 9.68 -13.77 -7.87
C ILE A 107 8.21 -13.41 -7.64
N PRO A 108 7.76 -13.12 -6.40
CA PRO A 108 6.44 -12.52 -6.17
C PRO A 108 6.32 -11.16 -6.84
N GLY A 109 5.11 -10.75 -7.16
CA GLY A 109 4.85 -9.38 -7.60
C GLY A 109 5.30 -8.35 -6.57
N LEU A 110 5.94 -7.30 -7.05
CA LEU A 110 6.45 -6.22 -6.19
C LEU A 110 5.30 -5.39 -5.62
N ILE A 111 5.48 -4.89 -4.41
CA ILE A 111 4.56 -3.96 -3.74
C ILE A 111 5.38 -2.73 -3.33
N ASP A 112 5.03 -1.56 -3.89
CA ASP A 112 5.58 -0.29 -3.40
C ASP A 112 4.75 0.17 -2.19
N ALA A 113 5.35 0.04 -1.02
CA ALA A 113 4.67 0.26 0.25
C ALA A 113 4.51 1.74 0.63
N HIS A 114 4.98 2.69 -0.19
CA HIS A 114 4.82 4.12 0.08
C HIS A 114 4.87 4.93 -1.21
N VAL A 115 3.71 5.32 -1.71
CA VAL A 115 3.60 6.21 -2.86
C VAL A 115 2.63 7.35 -2.56
N HIS A 116 2.71 8.40 -3.34
CA HIS A 116 1.73 9.46 -3.43
C HIS A 116 1.26 9.55 -4.87
N LEU A 117 0.15 8.90 -5.19
CA LEU A 117 -0.47 9.05 -6.49
C LEU A 117 -0.93 10.49 -6.66
N PRO A 118 -0.70 11.12 -7.83
CA PRO A 118 -0.99 12.52 -8.00
C PRO A 118 -2.47 12.84 -7.70
N SER A 119 -2.72 13.75 -6.77
CA SER A 119 -4.07 14.19 -6.40
C SER A 119 -4.65 15.23 -7.36
N GLY A 120 -3.89 15.61 -8.41
CA GLY A 120 -4.28 16.67 -9.35
C GLY A 120 -5.41 16.28 -10.31
N ASN A 121 -6.16 17.24 -10.75
CA ASN A 121 -7.18 17.36 -11.81
C ASN A 121 -8.06 16.17 -12.22
N GLY A 122 -8.04 15.01 -11.53
CA GLY A 122 -8.94 13.89 -11.81
C GLY A 122 -8.83 13.29 -13.23
N ASP A 123 -7.71 13.49 -13.92
CA ASP A 123 -7.48 12.90 -15.23
C ASP A 123 -7.21 11.40 -15.09
N VAL A 124 -8.28 10.63 -15.12
CA VAL A 124 -8.26 9.17 -15.00
C VAL A 124 -7.41 8.54 -16.11
N GLU A 125 -7.38 9.10 -17.30
CA GLU A 125 -6.58 8.54 -18.40
C GLU A 125 -5.07 8.63 -18.13
N ARG A 126 -4.63 9.72 -17.47
CA ARG A 126 -3.24 9.83 -17.03
C ARG A 126 -2.87 8.71 -16.05
N TYR A 127 -3.77 8.41 -15.10
CA TYR A 127 -3.55 7.30 -14.16
C TYR A 127 -3.57 5.94 -14.85
N ARG A 128 -4.45 5.74 -15.84
CA ARG A 128 -4.51 4.49 -16.60
C ARG A 128 -3.16 4.13 -17.23
N GLY A 129 -2.59 5.06 -17.99
CA GLY A 129 -1.30 4.84 -18.64
C GLY A 129 -0.17 4.57 -17.65
N LEU A 130 -0.24 5.22 -16.50
CA LEU A 130 0.73 5.12 -15.45
C LEU A 130 0.67 3.79 -14.70
N LEU A 131 -0.52 3.42 -14.21
CA LEU A 131 -0.75 2.16 -13.49
C LEU A 131 -0.47 0.95 -14.39
N GLY A 132 -0.82 1.04 -15.69
CA GLY A 132 -0.49 0.01 -16.66
C GLY A 132 1.03 -0.19 -16.83
N ARG A 133 1.81 0.89 -16.85
CA ARG A 133 3.28 0.79 -16.88
C ARG A 133 3.84 0.16 -15.61
N LEU A 134 3.36 0.59 -14.44
CA LEU A 134 3.80 0.02 -13.16
C LEU A 134 3.58 -1.49 -13.10
N LEU A 135 2.42 -1.98 -13.57
CA LEU A 135 2.20 -3.42 -13.64
C LEU A 135 3.22 -4.10 -14.54
N LEU A 136 3.45 -3.57 -15.74
CA LEU A 136 4.44 -4.14 -16.67
C LEU A 136 5.88 -4.05 -16.13
N ASP A 137 6.13 -3.13 -15.21
CA ASP A 137 7.37 -2.99 -14.47
C ASP A 137 7.42 -3.88 -13.19
N GLY A 138 6.48 -4.83 -13.06
CA GLY A 138 6.47 -5.84 -11.99
C GLY A 138 5.76 -5.43 -10.71
N VAL A 139 5.22 -4.22 -10.61
CA VAL A 139 4.51 -3.75 -9.42
C VAL A 139 3.06 -4.21 -9.47
N THR A 140 2.65 -5.07 -8.53
CA THR A 140 1.30 -5.63 -8.43
C THR A 140 0.46 -4.99 -7.33
N GLY A 141 1.07 -4.24 -6.42
CA GLY A 141 0.40 -3.53 -5.34
C GLY A 141 1.05 -2.19 -5.02
N LEU A 142 0.23 -1.23 -4.58
CA LEU A 142 0.65 0.12 -4.17
C LEU A 142 -0.03 0.52 -2.87
N ARG A 143 0.71 1.21 -1.96
CA ARG A 143 0.14 1.87 -0.79
C ARG A 143 0.26 3.39 -0.94
N ASP A 144 -0.86 4.07 -1.21
CA ASP A 144 -0.90 5.54 -1.24
C ASP A 144 -1.03 6.11 0.17
N MET A 145 -0.12 7.02 0.51
CA MET A 145 0.08 7.51 1.86
C MET A 145 -0.47 8.91 2.11
N ALA A 146 -1.45 9.35 1.34
CA ALA A 146 -2.34 10.47 1.59
C ALA A 146 -2.78 11.23 0.33
N GLY A 147 -3.47 10.57 -0.58
CA GLY A 147 -4.11 11.19 -1.74
C GLY A 147 -5.58 11.57 -1.50
N ASP A 148 -6.25 12.03 -2.55
CA ASP A 148 -7.70 12.24 -2.55
C ASP A 148 -8.43 10.88 -2.57
N ALA A 149 -9.03 10.51 -1.44
CA ALA A 149 -9.69 9.21 -1.30
C ALA A 149 -10.83 8.98 -2.31
N ARG A 150 -11.44 10.04 -2.86
CA ARG A 150 -12.49 9.91 -3.90
C ARG A 150 -11.91 9.36 -5.19
N VAL A 151 -10.71 9.81 -5.55
CA VAL A 151 -9.96 9.34 -6.72
C VAL A 151 -9.39 7.95 -6.44
N LEU A 152 -8.76 7.77 -5.27
CA LEU A 152 -8.12 6.51 -4.88
C LEU A 152 -9.14 5.37 -4.77
N ALA A 153 -10.32 5.61 -4.18
CA ALA A 153 -11.40 4.62 -4.11
C ALA A 153 -11.88 4.20 -5.51
N TYR A 154 -12.00 5.15 -6.43
CA TYR A 154 -12.34 4.85 -7.82
C TYR A 154 -11.27 3.97 -8.47
N LEU A 155 -10.01 4.38 -8.42
CA LEU A 155 -8.89 3.64 -9.02
C LEU A 155 -8.73 2.24 -8.40
N ALA A 156 -8.85 2.13 -7.07
CA ALA A 156 -8.77 0.86 -6.35
C ALA A 156 -9.90 -0.10 -6.75
N ARG A 157 -11.10 0.43 -6.95
CA ARG A 157 -12.24 -0.36 -7.45
C ARG A 157 -12.01 -0.85 -8.88
N GLU A 158 -11.61 0.03 -9.79
CA GLU A 158 -11.34 -0.31 -11.18
C GLU A 158 -10.24 -1.39 -11.28
N ALA A 159 -9.15 -1.26 -10.50
CA ALA A 159 -8.07 -2.24 -10.46
C ALA A 159 -8.57 -3.65 -10.12
N ARG A 160 -9.59 -3.77 -9.25
CA ARG A 160 -10.13 -5.07 -8.79
C ARG A 160 -11.21 -5.65 -9.70
N LEU A 161 -12.06 -4.81 -10.31
CA LEU A 161 -13.26 -5.28 -11.02
C LEU A 161 -12.99 -5.66 -12.47
N ASP A 162 -12.26 -4.83 -13.20
CA ASP A 162 -12.12 -5.00 -14.64
C ASP A 162 -10.77 -5.57 -15.05
N ALA A 163 -9.88 -5.82 -14.09
CA ALA A 163 -8.50 -6.25 -14.32
C ALA A 163 -7.83 -5.49 -15.50
N PRO A 164 -7.80 -4.16 -15.44
CA PRO A 164 -7.33 -3.33 -16.55
C PRO A 164 -5.83 -3.45 -16.78
N GLY A 165 -5.16 -4.37 -16.06
CA GLY A 165 -3.70 -4.46 -16.04
C GLY A 165 -3.08 -3.37 -15.16
N TRP A 166 -3.61 -3.19 -13.95
CA TRP A 166 -3.11 -2.26 -12.96
C TRP A 166 -2.73 -2.96 -11.66
N PRO A 167 -1.79 -2.39 -10.88
CA PRO A 167 -1.58 -2.77 -9.50
C PRO A 167 -2.84 -2.57 -8.66
N ASP A 168 -3.04 -3.38 -7.62
CA ASP A 168 -4.01 -3.07 -6.59
C ASP A 168 -3.58 -1.84 -5.79
N ILE A 169 -4.54 -1.02 -5.40
CA ILE A 169 -4.29 0.24 -4.69
C ILE A 169 -4.91 0.15 -3.30
N TYR A 170 -4.05 0.34 -2.30
CA TYR A 170 -4.39 0.49 -0.89
C TYR A 170 -4.06 1.93 -0.50
N TYR A 171 -4.86 2.56 0.36
CA TYR A 171 -4.64 3.97 0.68
C TYR A 171 -5.04 4.32 2.10
N SER A 172 -4.45 5.41 2.57
CA SER A 172 -4.66 5.94 3.91
C SER A 172 -5.71 7.05 3.94
N ALA A 173 -6.34 7.21 5.11
CA ALA A 173 -6.90 8.49 5.54
C ALA A 173 -5.87 9.17 6.45
N LEU A 174 -5.50 10.42 6.12
CA LEU A 174 -4.51 11.18 6.88
C LEU A 174 -5.14 11.93 8.04
N MET A 175 -4.54 11.82 9.22
CA MET A 175 -4.87 12.57 10.42
C MET A 175 -3.65 13.32 10.93
N ALA A 176 -3.81 14.60 11.21
CA ALA A 176 -2.75 15.48 11.71
C ALA A 176 -3.35 16.61 12.55
N GLY A 177 -2.54 17.32 13.31
CA GLY A 177 -2.97 18.53 14.02
C GLY A 177 -3.42 19.64 13.05
N PRO A 178 -4.30 20.55 13.48
CA PRO A 178 -4.93 21.54 12.59
C PRO A 178 -3.94 22.41 11.80
N ALA A 179 -2.83 22.82 12.42
CA ALA A 179 -1.84 23.68 11.77
C ALA A 179 -1.21 23.05 10.52
N PHE A 180 -1.05 21.73 10.48
CA PHE A 180 -0.52 21.00 9.32
C PHE A 180 -1.29 21.31 8.04
N PHE A 181 -2.62 21.32 8.10
CA PHE A 181 -3.48 21.47 6.92
C PHE A 181 -3.38 22.83 6.23
N TYR A 182 -2.97 23.85 6.96
CA TYR A 182 -2.77 25.20 6.42
C TYR A 182 -1.33 25.46 6.00
N GLN A 183 -0.42 24.59 6.39
CA GLN A 183 1.02 24.78 6.17
C GLN A 183 1.58 23.90 5.05
N ASP A 184 0.95 22.75 4.74
CA ASP A 184 1.42 21.84 3.72
C ASP A 184 0.76 22.11 2.37
N SER A 185 1.58 22.47 1.37
CA SER A 185 1.13 22.86 0.03
C SER A 185 0.44 21.74 -0.77
N ARG A 186 0.54 20.47 -0.33
CA ARG A 186 -0.08 19.31 -0.99
C ARG A 186 -1.54 19.11 -0.58
N VAL A 187 -1.91 19.60 0.61
CA VAL A 187 -3.25 19.42 1.18
C VAL A 187 -4.36 20.00 0.29
N PRO A 188 -4.24 21.20 -0.31
CA PRO A 188 -5.29 21.75 -1.18
C PRO A 188 -5.64 20.85 -2.37
N ASP A 189 -4.66 20.17 -2.94
CA ASP A 189 -4.91 19.24 -4.05
C ASP A 189 -5.58 17.95 -3.59
N ALA A 190 -5.15 17.41 -2.44
CA ALA A 190 -5.70 16.18 -1.86
C ALA A 190 -7.12 16.36 -1.26
N SER A 191 -7.48 17.59 -0.85
CA SER A 191 -8.80 17.92 -0.26
C SER A 191 -9.65 18.85 -1.11
N ARG A 192 -9.41 18.90 -2.42
CA ARG A 192 -10.09 19.81 -3.35
C ARG A 192 -11.62 19.88 -3.15
N GLY A 193 -12.13 21.11 -3.01
CA GLY A 193 -13.55 21.38 -2.82
C GLY A 193 -14.09 21.08 -1.42
N VAL A 194 -13.20 20.78 -0.47
CA VAL A 194 -13.54 20.59 0.94
C VAL A 194 -12.65 21.52 1.77
N MET A 195 -13.18 22.05 2.86
CA MET A 195 -12.39 22.87 3.79
C MET A 195 -11.20 22.07 4.32
N LEU A 196 -10.03 22.71 4.37
CA LEU A 196 -8.78 22.06 4.78
C LEU A 196 -8.92 21.45 6.20
N GLY A 197 -8.56 20.20 6.33
CA GLY A 197 -8.68 19.45 7.60
C GLY A 197 -10.09 18.97 7.96
N SER A 198 -11.10 19.17 7.10
CA SER A 198 -12.46 18.68 7.37
C SER A 198 -12.88 17.47 6.54
N ALA A 199 -12.09 17.08 5.55
CA ALA A 199 -12.38 15.90 4.75
C ALA A 199 -12.18 14.62 5.59
N PRO A 200 -13.05 13.60 5.44
CA PRO A 200 -12.88 12.31 6.13
C PRO A 200 -11.53 11.63 5.91
N TRP A 201 -10.91 11.88 4.76
CA TRP A 201 -9.60 11.31 4.40
C TRP A 201 -8.42 12.26 4.64
N MET A 202 -8.69 13.51 5.05
CA MET A 202 -7.71 14.57 5.35
C MET A 202 -8.21 15.35 6.57
N ARG A 203 -8.11 14.72 7.76
CA ARG A 203 -8.79 15.17 8.98
C ARG A 203 -7.86 15.87 9.96
N ALA A 204 -8.19 17.11 10.30
CA ALA A 204 -7.58 17.82 11.43
C ALA A 204 -8.09 17.22 12.75
N VAL A 205 -7.16 16.94 13.66
CA VAL A 205 -7.43 16.31 14.95
C VAL A 205 -6.73 17.08 16.08
N ASP A 206 -7.49 17.39 17.12
CA ASP A 206 -7.03 17.97 18.38
C ASP A 206 -7.79 17.36 19.58
N GLU A 207 -7.55 17.87 20.77
CA GLU A 207 -8.16 17.34 22.01
C GLU A 207 -9.69 17.51 22.07
N THR A 208 -10.28 18.32 21.20
CA THR A 208 -11.74 18.52 21.12
C THR A 208 -12.40 17.62 20.08
N THR A 209 -11.62 16.91 19.28
CA THR A 209 -12.10 16.09 18.18
C THR A 209 -12.73 14.80 18.70
N ASN A 210 -13.93 14.46 18.21
CA ASN A 210 -14.52 13.14 18.45
C ASN A 210 -13.77 12.09 17.59
N ILE A 211 -12.77 11.44 18.21
CA ILE A 211 -11.90 10.47 17.54
C ILE A 211 -12.70 9.28 16.99
N ARG A 212 -13.71 8.80 17.70
CA ARG A 212 -14.55 7.67 17.23
C ARG A 212 -15.26 8.02 15.93
N MET A 213 -15.80 9.23 15.83
CA MET A 213 -16.45 9.69 14.60
C MET A 213 -15.44 9.90 13.49
N ALA A 214 -14.31 10.56 13.77
CA ALA A 214 -13.27 10.83 12.76
C ALA A 214 -12.71 9.53 12.15
N VAL A 215 -12.46 8.49 12.95
CA VAL A 215 -11.98 7.19 12.46
C VAL A 215 -13.08 6.43 11.72
N ALA A 216 -14.34 6.49 12.18
CA ALA A 216 -15.46 5.88 11.45
C ALA A 216 -15.66 6.51 10.07
N GLU A 217 -15.58 7.85 9.98
CA GLU A 217 -15.61 8.58 8.71
C GLU A 217 -14.45 8.20 7.81
N ALA A 218 -13.22 8.11 8.34
CA ALA A 218 -12.04 7.64 7.61
C ALA A 218 -12.25 6.23 7.04
N LYS A 219 -12.76 5.29 7.85
CA LYS A 219 -13.12 3.94 7.39
C LYS A 219 -14.16 3.97 6.29
N GLY A 220 -15.15 4.85 6.38
CA GLY A 220 -16.22 5.04 5.39
C GLY A 220 -15.71 5.49 4.01
N THR A 221 -14.51 6.04 3.89
CA THR A 221 -13.89 6.40 2.60
C THR A 221 -13.38 5.19 1.83
N GLY A 222 -13.30 4.01 2.44
CA GLY A 222 -12.66 2.83 1.88
C GLY A 222 -11.16 2.73 2.16
N ALA A 223 -10.58 3.67 2.92
CA ALA A 223 -9.19 3.61 3.36
C ALA A 223 -8.92 2.31 4.13
N THR A 224 -7.75 1.71 3.91
CA THR A 224 -7.32 0.46 4.57
C THR A 224 -6.49 0.72 5.83
N GLY A 225 -6.05 1.96 6.02
CA GLY A 225 -5.35 2.41 7.22
C GLY A 225 -5.50 3.90 7.45
N VAL A 226 -5.08 4.36 8.63
CA VAL A 226 -4.90 5.77 8.95
C VAL A 226 -3.43 6.14 8.89
N LYS A 227 -3.09 7.30 8.29
CA LYS A 227 -1.76 7.88 8.34
C LYS A 227 -1.72 8.97 9.41
N LEU A 228 -1.00 8.73 10.50
CA LEU A 228 -0.71 9.75 11.51
C LEU A 228 0.53 10.53 11.10
N TYR A 229 0.37 11.81 10.81
CA TYR A 229 1.41 12.52 10.07
C TYR A 229 2.18 13.53 10.93
N ALA A 230 1.51 14.51 11.52
CA ALA A 230 2.19 15.66 12.14
C ALA A 230 1.33 16.35 13.21
N ASN A 231 1.99 17.07 14.12
CA ASN A 231 1.39 17.98 15.11
C ASN A 231 0.39 17.27 16.03
N LEU A 232 0.67 16.00 16.41
CA LEU A 232 -0.13 15.21 17.32
C LEU A 232 0.69 14.81 18.55
N PRO A 233 0.24 15.11 19.76
CA PRO A 233 0.85 14.60 20.99
C PRO A 233 0.63 13.09 21.15
N ALA A 234 1.49 12.41 21.89
CA ALA A 234 1.46 10.96 22.10
C ALA A 234 0.10 10.43 22.57
N ALA A 235 -0.61 11.19 23.38
CA ALA A 235 -1.96 10.82 23.86
C ALA A 235 -2.97 10.67 22.71
N LEU A 236 -2.98 11.63 21.76
CA LEU A 236 -3.84 11.56 20.58
C LEU A 236 -3.41 10.46 19.61
N VAL A 237 -2.11 10.28 19.40
CA VAL A 237 -1.58 9.16 18.59
C VAL A 237 -2.10 7.83 19.13
N LYS A 238 -2.03 7.62 20.46
CA LYS A 238 -2.52 6.41 21.12
C LYS A 238 -4.03 6.24 20.98
N GLU A 239 -4.81 7.32 21.16
CA GLU A 239 -6.27 7.27 21.06
C GLU A 239 -6.74 6.96 19.63
N ILE A 240 -6.16 7.64 18.63
CA ILE A 240 -6.49 7.39 17.21
C ILE A 240 -6.11 5.96 16.83
N ALA A 241 -4.91 5.48 17.20
CA ALA A 241 -4.46 4.13 16.91
C ALA A 241 -5.39 3.07 17.52
N ALA A 242 -5.77 3.23 18.79
CA ALA A 242 -6.70 2.32 19.46
C ALA A 242 -8.07 2.28 18.77
N GLU A 243 -8.59 3.43 18.32
CA GLU A 243 -9.85 3.47 17.58
C GLU A 243 -9.72 2.88 16.19
N ALA A 244 -8.64 3.15 15.48
CA ALA A 244 -8.35 2.58 14.16
C ALA A 244 -8.33 1.04 14.20
N HIS A 245 -7.66 0.45 15.20
CA HIS A 245 -7.64 -0.99 15.40
C HIS A 245 -9.04 -1.56 15.66
N ARG A 246 -9.91 -0.87 16.44
CA ARG A 246 -11.30 -1.31 16.64
C ARG A 246 -12.11 -1.36 15.34
N HIS A 247 -11.75 -0.53 14.36
CA HIS A 247 -12.37 -0.51 13.04
C HIS A 247 -11.66 -1.41 12.01
N GLY A 248 -10.63 -2.17 12.41
CA GLY A 248 -9.84 -3.01 11.52
C GLY A 248 -9.05 -2.19 10.49
N LEU A 249 -8.65 -0.97 10.86
CA LEU A 249 -7.74 -0.14 10.08
C LEU A 249 -6.30 -0.37 10.56
N LEU A 250 -5.36 -0.39 9.62
CA LEU A 250 -3.94 -0.35 9.92
C LEU A 250 -3.56 1.05 10.41
N VAL A 251 -2.48 1.11 11.18
CA VAL A 251 -1.94 2.39 11.66
C VAL A 251 -0.57 2.60 11.07
N TRP A 252 -0.46 3.53 10.17
CA TRP A 252 0.78 3.95 9.53
C TRP A 252 1.17 5.32 10.06
N THR A 253 2.38 5.48 10.55
CA THR A 253 2.80 6.74 11.13
C THR A 253 4.00 7.31 10.40
N HIS A 254 4.08 8.63 10.32
CA HIS A 254 5.37 9.27 10.19
C HIS A 254 6.23 8.81 11.37
N ALA A 255 7.53 8.57 11.20
CA ALA A 255 8.33 8.02 12.30
C ALA A 255 8.29 8.92 13.54
N THR A 256 8.38 10.24 13.35
CA THR A 256 8.10 11.23 14.40
C THR A 256 6.86 12.03 14.01
N VAL A 257 5.88 12.09 14.88
CA VAL A 257 4.59 12.76 14.62
C VAL A 257 4.54 14.18 15.20
N PHE A 258 5.59 14.60 15.87
CA PHE A 258 5.77 15.95 16.46
C PHE A 258 4.57 16.44 17.29
N PRO A 259 4.65 16.48 18.65
CA PRO A 259 5.83 16.10 19.42
C PRO A 259 5.92 14.61 19.78
N ALA A 260 4.96 13.77 19.37
CA ALA A 260 5.05 12.34 19.63
C ALA A 260 6.31 11.74 18.97
N LYS A 261 7.07 11.00 19.77
CA LYS A 261 8.31 10.34 19.36
C LYS A 261 8.04 9.04 18.60
N PRO A 262 9.04 8.49 17.90
CA PRO A 262 8.93 7.16 17.31
C PRO A 262 8.49 6.08 18.30
N SER A 263 9.08 6.07 19.50
CA SER A 263 8.71 5.12 20.56
C SER A 263 7.26 5.23 21.02
N ASP A 264 6.66 6.45 21.03
CA ASP A 264 5.25 6.64 21.33
C ASP A 264 4.35 6.01 20.25
N ALA A 265 4.72 6.13 18.97
CA ALA A 265 4.01 5.54 17.87
C ALA A 265 4.07 4.00 17.89
N VAL A 266 5.24 3.42 18.19
CA VAL A 266 5.40 1.97 18.40
C VAL A 266 4.53 1.50 19.55
N ALA A 267 4.59 2.19 20.70
CA ALA A 267 3.78 1.85 21.88
C ALA A 267 2.26 1.99 21.64
N ALA A 268 1.85 2.82 20.69
CA ALA A 268 0.46 2.94 20.24
C ALA A 268 0.02 1.81 19.30
N GLY A 269 0.93 0.93 18.86
CA GLY A 269 0.65 -0.19 17.97
C GLY A 269 0.70 0.21 16.49
N ALA A 270 1.61 1.12 16.10
CA ALA A 270 1.84 1.45 14.70
C ALA A 270 2.28 0.21 13.91
N THR A 271 1.62 -0.03 12.78
CA THR A 271 1.99 -1.09 11.82
C THR A 271 3.31 -0.75 11.13
N THR A 272 3.49 0.51 10.71
CA THR A 272 4.73 0.99 10.11
C THR A 272 5.13 2.34 10.66
N LEU A 273 6.46 2.56 10.77
CA LEU A 273 7.07 3.88 10.92
C LEU A 273 7.71 4.28 9.58
N SER A 274 7.26 5.38 8.98
CA SER A 274 7.80 5.85 7.70
C SER A 274 8.94 6.84 7.92
N HIS A 275 9.98 6.72 7.05
CA HIS A 275 11.11 7.63 6.94
C HIS A 275 12.17 7.46 8.05
N THR A 276 13.17 6.63 7.79
CA THR A 276 14.31 6.40 8.71
C THR A 276 14.92 7.69 9.24
N ALA A 277 14.96 8.74 8.42
CA ALA A 277 15.53 10.04 8.83
C ALA A 277 14.88 10.62 10.09
N TYR A 278 13.59 10.39 10.29
CA TYR A 278 12.90 10.94 11.44
C TYR A 278 13.03 10.11 12.72
N LEU A 279 13.69 8.94 12.67
CA LEU A 279 14.07 8.20 13.87
C LEU A 279 15.09 8.95 14.72
N VAL A 280 15.84 9.89 14.15
CA VAL A 280 16.80 10.74 14.88
C VAL A 280 16.16 11.47 16.06
N TRP A 281 14.89 11.82 15.97
CA TRP A 281 14.15 12.51 17.01
C TRP A 281 13.90 11.67 18.27
N GLU A 282 14.10 10.34 18.20
CA GLU A 282 14.06 9.51 19.39
C GLU A 282 15.15 9.88 20.38
N ALA A 283 16.34 10.13 19.90
CA ALA A 283 17.49 10.50 20.72
C ALA A 283 17.59 12.01 21.00
N ALA A 284 16.82 12.83 20.28
CA ALA A 284 16.82 14.27 20.48
C ALA A 284 16.38 14.67 21.89
N PRO A 285 17.02 15.66 22.52
CA PRO A 285 16.66 16.13 23.87
C PRO A 285 15.26 16.78 23.91
N HIS A 286 14.84 17.36 22.78
CA HIS A 286 13.54 18.00 22.62
C HIS A 286 12.99 17.74 21.21
N VAL A 287 11.70 17.40 21.13
CA VAL A 287 10.97 17.28 19.86
C VAL A 287 10.03 18.48 19.75
N PRO A 288 10.12 19.31 18.69
CA PRO A 288 9.22 20.44 18.54
C PRO A 288 7.78 19.98 18.38
N ALA A 289 6.84 20.78 18.88
CA ALA A 289 5.41 20.50 18.73
C ALA A 289 4.91 20.77 17.31
N ASP A 290 5.52 21.74 16.63
CA ASP A 290 5.18 22.10 15.26
C ASP A 290 6.12 21.40 14.28
N TYR A 291 5.55 20.57 13.43
CA TYR A 291 6.23 19.89 12.33
C TYR A 291 7.09 20.83 11.45
N ARG A 292 6.66 22.07 11.24
CA ARG A 292 7.42 23.06 10.45
C ARG A 292 8.63 23.64 11.17
N SER A 293 8.61 23.62 12.48
CA SER A 293 9.76 24.06 13.29
C SER A 293 10.88 23.02 13.33
N ARG A 294 10.67 21.85 12.65
CA ARG A 294 11.73 20.86 12.52
C ARG A 294 12.85 21.38 11.61
N ALA A 295 14.06 21.46 12.09
CA ALA A 295 15.20 21.17 11.25
C ALA A 295 15.18 19.67 10.95
N PHE A 296 15.79 19.18 9.85
CA PHE A 296 15.76 17.75 9.49
C PHE A 296 16.37 16.81 10.55
N GLY A 297 16.62 17.25 11.74
CA GLY A 297 17.27 16.53 12.81
C GLY A 297 18.77 16.79 12.87
N ASP A 298 19.40 16.37 13.96
CA ASP A 298 20.82 16.55 14.19
C ASP A 298 21.59 15.27 13.87
N PHE A 299 21.85 15.03 12.58
CA PHE A 299 22.58 13.86 12.10
C PHE A 299 24.09 13.92 12.36
N THR A 300 24.60 15.04 12.88
CA THR A 300 26.03 15.23 13.15
C THR A 300 26.39 14.93 14.60
N HIS A 301 25.48 15.18 15.54
CA HIS A 301 25.71 14.94 16.97
C HIS A 301 24.95 13.72 17.50
N ILE A 302 23.80 13.37 16.92
CA ILE A 302 23.09 12.13 17.25
C ILE A 302 23.63 11.01 16.38
N ARG A 303 24.34 10.08 17.00
CA ARG A 303 24.97 8.98 16.29
C ARG A 303 23.95 7.90 15.91
N PRO A 304 24.17 7.15 14.79
CA PRO A 304 23.31 6.00 14.43
C PRO A 304 23.29 4.90 15.50
N ASP A 305 24.36 4.77 16.29
CA ASP A 305 24.50 3.80 17.37
C ASP A 305 24.15 4.37 18.77
N ASP A 306 23.41 5.50 18.82
CA ASP A 306 22.89 6.04 20.08
C ASP A 306 22.04 4.97 20.80
N PRO A 307 22.25 4.77 22.13
CA PRO A 307 21.49 3.75 22.87
C PRO A 307 19.97 3.90 22.78
N LYS A 308 19.45 5.12 22.61
CA LYS A 308 18.00 5.34 22.44
C LYS A 308 17.50 4.86 21.09
N ILE A 309 18.31 5.00 20.02
CA ILE A 309 18.00 4.43 18.72
C ILE A 309 18.01 2.89 18.83
N GLY A 310 19.03 2.32 19.48
CA GLY A 310 19.07 0.87 19.72
C GLY A 310 17.84 0.34 20.48
N ALA A 311 17.44 1.03 21.56
CA ALA A 311 16.23 0.68 22.33
C ALA A 311 14.94 0.79 21.50
N LEU A 312 14.84 1.80 20.63
CA LEU A 312 13.72 1.94 19.69
C LEU A 312 13.66 0.75 18.71
N LEU A 313 14.78 0.34 18.15
CA LEU A 313 14.83 -0.80 17.21
C LEU A 313 14.39 -2.11 17.89
N GLU A 314 14.81 -2.34 19.13
CA GLU A 314 14.34 -3.50 19.91
C GLU A 314 12.82 -3.40 20.17
N GLN A 315 12.32 -2.23 20.54
CA GLN A 315 10.89 -2.01 20.74
C GLN A 315 10.10 -2.26 19.44
N MET A 316 10.58 -1.78 18.28
CA MET A 316 9.97 -2.03 16.97
C MET A 316 9.88 -3.54 16.69
N LYS A 317 10.98 -4.27 16.93
CA LYS A 317 11.03 -5.72 16.76
C LYS A 317 10.03 -6.43 17.67
N GLU A 318 10.01 -6.10 18.96
CA GLU A 318 9.09 -6.70 19.94
C GLU A 318 7.62 -6.48 19.59
N HIS A 319 7.28 -5.32 19.03
CA HIS A 319 5.91 -4.97 18.63
C HIS A 319 5.57 -5.40 17.19
N GLY A 320 6.54 -5.90 16.42
CA GLY A 320 6.34 -6.23 15.00
C GLY A 320 6.11 -4.99 14.13
N THR A 321 6.56 -3.81 14.57
CA THR A 321 6.44 -2.58 13.81
C THR A 321 7.45 -2.58 12.66
N ILE A 322 6.98 -2.39 11.43
CA ILE A 322 7.80 -2.39 10.22
C ILE A 322 8.43 -1.00 10.01
N LEU A 323 9.70 -0.96 9.62
CA LEU A 323 10.36 0.26 9.17
C LEU A 323 10.11 0.45 7.66
N ASP A 324 9.37 1.48 7.31
CA ASP A 324 9.19 1.98 5.94
C ASP A 324 10.29 3.01 5.68
N ALA A 325 11.44 2.52 5.17
CA ALA A 325 12.69 3.28 5.22
C ALA A 325 12.70 4.50 4.29
N THR A 326 12.14 4.39 3.10
CA THR A 326 12.04 5.45 2.07
C THR A 326 13.36 6.14 1.75
N LEU A 327 14.42 5.36 1.58
CA LEU A 327 15.79 5.87 1.38
C LEU A 327 15.93 6.69 0.09
N ARG A 328 15.22 6.24 -0.95
CA ARG A 328 15.27 6.83 -2.28
C ARG A 328 14.88 8.32 -2.29
N VAL A 329 13.81 8.70 -1.59
CA VAL A 329 13.36 10.10 -1.56
C VAL A 329 14.41 11.00 -0.92
N PHE A 330 15.11 10.53 0.12
CA PHE A 330 16.19 11.29 0.77
C PHE A 330 17.44 11.36 -0.11
N GLN A 331 17.79 10.27 -0.81
CA GLN A 331 18.89 10.30 -1.75
C GLN A 331 18.64 11.33 -2.85
N GLN A 332 17.51 11.25 -3.54
CA GLN A 332 17.13 12.19 -4.59
C GLN A 332 17.03 13.62 -4.10
N GLY A 333 16.42 13.82 -2.93
CA GLY A 333 16.33 15.14 -2.31
C GLY A 333 17.70 15.75 -2.04
N THR A 334 18.64 14.96 -1.54
CA THR A 334 20.02 15.40 -1.27
C THR A 334 20.79 15.70 -2.56
N GLU A 335 20.60 14.92 -3.61
CA GLU A 335 21.20 15.14 -4.94
C GLU A 335 20.71 16.46 -5.57
N HIS A 336 19.41 16.79 -5.44
CA HIS A 336 18.84 18.01 -6.00
C HIS A 336 19.05 19.25 -5.14
N SER A 337 19.11 19.10 -3.83
CA SER A 337 19.20 20.20 -2.85
C SER A 337 20.00 19.77 -1.63
N PRO A 338 21.34 19.66 -1.74
CA PRO A 338 22.19 19.14 -0.66
C PRO A 338 22.02 19.86 0.69
N ASP A 339 21.78 21.17 0.66
CA ASP A 339 21.63 21.98 1.86
C ASP A 339 20.26 21.87 2.53
N ALA A 340 19.24 21.38 1.80
CA ALA A 340 17.87 21.32 2.30
C ALA A 340 17.63 20.14 3.27
N PHE A 341 18.43 19.08 3.18
CA PHE A 341 18.23 17.84 3.94
C PHE A 341 19.17 17.68 5.14
N GLY A 342 20.08 18.61 5.36
CA GLY A 342 21.03 18.56 6.47
C GLY A 342 22.26 17.68 6.19
N LYS A 343 23.40 18.14 6.73
CA LYS A 343 24.67 17.40 6.60
C LYS A 343 24.60 16.06 7.32
N GLY A 344 25.09 14.99 6.68
CA GLY A 344 25.22 13.67 7.31
C GLY A 344 23.98 12.81 7.24
N ILE A 345 22.87 13.26 6.65
CA ILE A 345 21.61 12.50 6.61
C ILE A 345 21.76 11.14 5.90
N LEU A 346 22.37 11.07 4.73
CA LEU A 346 22.44 9.81 3.97
C LEU A 346 23.25 8.73 4.69
N PRO A 347 24.50 8.98 5.16
CA PRO A 347 25.24 8.00 5.95
C PRO A 347 24.48 7.58 7.22
N TRP A 348 23.75 8.50 7.83
CA TRP A 348 22.99 8.24 9.04
C TRP A 348 21.81 7.28 8.76
N ILE A 349 20.97 7.60 7.78
CA ILE A 349 19.80 6.75 7.45
C ILE A 349 20.20 5.35 6.97
N TYR A 350 21.27 5.26 6.17
CA TYR A 350 21.79 3.96 5.74
C TYR A 350 22.30 3.13 6.92
N SER A 351 23.01 3.77 7.86
CA SER A 351 23.52 3.09 9.06
C SER A 351 22.40 2.60 9.98
N VAL A 352 21.36 3.42 10.21
CA VAL A 352 20.22 3.04 11.05
C VAL A 352 19.34 1.99 10.38
N THR A 353 19.11 2.08 9.08
CA THR A 353 18.36 1.03 8.34
C THR A 353 19.11 -0.30 8.38
N ARG A 354 20.44 -0.28 8.24
CA ARG A 354 21.27 -1.48 8.42
C ARG A 354 21.18 -2.02 9.84
N ALA A 355 21.23 -1.15 10.85
CA ALA A 355 21.09 -1.57 12.25
C ALA A 355 19.71 -2.18 12.53
N ALA A 356 18.65 -1.61 11.96
CA ALA A 356 17.29 -2.15 12.05
C ALA A 356 17.22 -3.58 11.45
N HIS A 357 17.73 -3.75 10.23
CA HIS A 357 17.81 -5.07 9.58
C HIS A 357 18.59 -6.09 10.42
N ASN A 358 19.77 -5.72 10.90
CA ASN A 358 20.61 -6.59 11.72
C ASN A 358 19.99 -6.93 13.08
N ALA A 359 19.18 -6.04 13.65
CA ALA A 359 18.42 -6.28 14.87
C ALA A 359 17.21 -7.20 14.64
N GLY A 360 16.82 -7.43 13.38
CA GLY A 360 15.66 -8.24 13.01
C GLY A 360 14.35 -7.42 12.95
N VAL A 361 14.41 -6.10 12.84
CA VAL A 361 13.27 -5.26 12.48
C VAL A 361 12.94 -5.52 11.02
N LEU A 362 11.68 -5.78 10.71
CA LEU A 362 11.22 -5.89 9.33
C LEU A 362 11.28 -4.52 8.65
N VAL A 363 11.82 -4.50 7.42
CA VAL A 363 11.95 -3.29 6.61
C VAL A 363 11.22 -3.51 5.30
N ASP A 364 10.27 -2.65 4.93
CA ASP A 364 9.59 -2.72 3.64
C ASP A 364 10.28 -1.82 2.59
N ALA A 365 9.84 -1.93 1.34
CA ALA A 365 10.40 -1.17 0.22
C ALA A 365 9.42 -0.07 -0.23
N GLY A 366 9.12 0.87 0.66
CA GLY A 366 8.38 2.09 0.33
C GLY A 366 9.29 3.15 -0.27
N THR A 367 8.85 3.81 -1.34
CA THR A 367 9.70 4.75 -2.10
C THR A 367 9.47 6.22 -1.79
N ASP A 368 8.33 6.57 -1.21
CA ASP A 368 7.81 7.94 -1.08
C ASP A 368 7.81 8.70 -2.43
N SER A 369 7.50 7.97 -3.51
CA SER A 369 7.42 8.55 -4.84
C SER A 369 6.30 9.58 -4.92
N GLN A 370 6.67 10.81 -5.25
CA GLN A 370 5.75 11.91 -5.48
C GLN A 370 5.22 11.85 -6.91
N GLY A 371 4.29 10.95 -7.17
CA GLY A 371 3.80 10.72 -8.52
C GLY A 371 4.93 10.32 -9.48
N LEU A 372 4.60 9.53 -10.46
CA LEU A 372 5.54 8.96 -11.42
C LEU A 372 6.13 9.99 -12.42
N ALA A 373 6.12 11.25 -12.07
CA ALA A 373 6.54 12.33 -12.95
C ALA A 373 8.04 12.65 -12.90
N SER A 374 8.81 12.03 -12.02
CA SER A 374 10.22 12.42 -11.83
C SER A 374 11.26 11.47 -12.46
N GLY A 375 10.82 10.41 -13.14
CA GLY A 375 11.70 9.57 -13.95
C GLY A 375 11.27 9.63 -15.41
N GLY A 376 12.18 9.89 -16.34
CA GLY A 376 11.90 9.80 -17.77
C GLY A 376 11.33 8.44 -18.16
N GLN A 377 10.88 8.27 -19.40
CA GLN A 377 10.24 7.04 -19.91
C GLN A 377 11.07 5.75 -19.76
N ASP A 378 12.36 5.87 -19.41
CA ASP A 378 13.30 4.76 -19.25
C ASP A 378 13.63 4.43 -17.77
N ALA A 379 13.12 5.17 -16.80
CA ALA A 379 13.30 4.83 -15.39
C ALA A 379 12.30 3.72 -15.01
N GLY A 380 12.82 2.54 -14.71
CA GLY A 380 12.04 1.42 -14.14
C GLY A 380 11.36 1.81 -12.82
N PRO A 381 10.62 0.91 -12.18
CA PRO A 381 9.83 1.22 -11.00
C PRO A 381 10.73 1.70 -9.86
N ALA A 382 10.29 2.75 -9.18
CA ALA A 382 11.02 3.37 -8.07
C ALA A 382 11.36 2.37 -6.94
N VAL A 383 10.51 1.36 -6.74
CA VAL A 383 10.73 0.31 -5.74
C VAL A 383 12.01 -0.48 -5.98
N VAL A 384 12.43 -0.65 -7.23
CA VAL A 384 13.71 -1.33 -7.52
C VAL A 384 14.90 -0.44 -7.16
N ASP A 385 14.77 0.90 -7.26
CA ASP A 385 15.82 1.82 -6.74
C ASP A 385 15.95 1.70 -5.22
N GLU A 386 14.82 1.62 -4.50
CA GLU A 386 14.82 1.37 -3.05
C GLU A 386 15.51 0.04 -2.71
N MET A 387 15.17 -1.05 -3.43
CA MET A 387 15.83 -2.36 -3.26
C MET A 387 17.35 -2.27 -3.49
N VAL A 388 17.81 -1.51 -4.49
CA VAL A 388 19.24 -1.29 -4.75
C VAL A 388 19.90 -0.59 -3.57
N LEU A 389 19.25 0.43 -2.99
CA LEU A 389 19.77 1.12 -1.82
C LEU A 389 19.84 0.21 -0.58
N LEU A 390 18.83 -0.63 -0.36
CA LEU A 390 18.85 -1.62 0.71
C LEU A 390 20.06 -2.56 0.57
N VAL A 391 20.35 -3.04 -0.64
CA VAL A 391 21.50 -3.93 -0.88
C VAL A 391 22.82 -3.17 -0.74
N GLU A 392 23.00 -2.10 -1.49
CA GLU A 392 24.31 -1.44 -1.64
C GLU A 392 24.70 -0.60 -0.42
N GLN A 393 23.72 0.02 0.23
CA GLN A 393 23.98 0.96 1.32
C GLN A 393 23.68 0.37 2.71
N CYS A 394 22.69 -0.54 2.79
CA CYS A 394 22.20 -1.05 4.08
C CYS A 394 22.62 -2.49 4.38
N GLY A 395 23.30 -3.19 3.44
CA GLY A 395 23.86 -4.52 3.66
C GLY A 395 22.85 -5.66 3.62
N PHE A 396 21.69 -5.44 2.96
CA PHE A 396 20.75 -6.51 2.65
C PHE A 396 21.35 -7.45 1.60
N THR A 397 20.98 -8.73 1.66
CA THR A 397 21.17 -9.60 0.50
C THR A 397 20.12 -9.27 -0.57
N PRO A 398 20.34 -9.62 -1.85
CA PRO A 398 19.32 -9.46 -2.87
C PRO A 398 17.99 -10.15 -2.50
N GLU A 399 18.03 -11.35 -1.90
CA GLU A 399 16.86 -12.09 -1.43
C GLU A 399 16.10 -11.31 -0.34
N ALA A 400 16.83 -10.72 0.62
CA ALA A 400 16.23 -9.89 1.66
C ALA A 400 15.61 -8.60 1.09
N ALA A 401 16.20 -8.01 0.04
CA ALA A 401 15.61 -6.86 -0.65
C ALA A 401 14.36 -7.25 -1.45
N ILE A 402 14.33 -8.45 -2.05
CA ILE A 402 13.11 -8.99 -2.68
C ILE A 402 12.05 -9.23 -1.60
N GLN A 403 12.40 -9.82 -0.44
CA GLN A 403 11.47 -9.98 0.68
C GLN A 403 10.90 -8.64 1.14
N ALA A 404 11.74 -7.60 1.26
CA ALA A 404 11.30 -6.25 1.63
C ALA A 404 10.23 -5.70 0.67
N ALA A 405 10.42 -5.89 -0.65
CA ALA A 405 9.52 -5.40 -1.69
C ALA A 405 8.32 -6.34 -1.97
N THR A 406 8.20 -7.47 -1.27
CA THR A 406 7.15 -8.46 -1.51
C THR A 406 6.44 -8.86 -0.22
N GLU A 407 6.96 -9.80 0.57
CA GLU A 407 6.34 -10.29 1.80
C GLU A 407 6.17 -9.16 2.84
N VAL A 408 7.25 -8.42 3.14
CA VAL A 408 7.18 -7.36 4.17
C VAL A 408 6.29 -6.21 3.73
N SER A 409 6.36 -5.82 2.46
CA SER A 409 5.42 -4.83 1.90
C SER A 409 3.97 -5.33 1.94
N ALA A 410 3.71 -6.63 1.71
CA ALA A 410 2.38 -7.22 1.88
C ALA A 410 1.93 -7.19 3.34
N MET A 411 2.83 -7.44 4.30
CA MET A 411 2.54 -7.27 5.73
C MET A 411 2.18 -5.82 6.08
N ALA A 412 2.93 -4.85 5.55
CA ALA A 412 2.71 -3.42 5.76
C ALA A 412 1.32 -2.94 5.30
N VAL A 413 0.74 -3.61 4.29
CA VAL A 413 -0.62 -3.31 3.79
C VAL A 413 -1.69 -4.31 4.29
N GLY A 414 -1.33 -5.26 5.18
CA GLY A 414 -2.25 -6.21 5.78
C GLY A 414 -2.67 -7.38 4.88
N LEU A 415 -1.85 -7.74 3.91
CA LEU A 415 -2.16 -8.73 2.86
C LEU A 415 -1.26 -9.97 2.87
N ALA A 416 -0.44 -10.16 3.88
CA ALA A 416 0.51 -11.28 3.96
C ALA A 416 -0.16 -12.67 3.89
N ALA A 417 -1.46 -12.77 4.20
CA ALA A 417 -2.22 -14.03 4.06
C ALA A 417 -2.67 -14.32 2.61
N GLU A 418 -2.51 -13.36 1.69
CA GLU A 418 -3.02 -13.47 0.33
C GLU A 418 -1.94 -13.33 -0.75
N ARG A 419 -0.89 -12.56 -0.49
CA ARG A 419 0.16 -12.24 -1.48
C ARG A 419 1.51 -11.91 -0.82
N GLY A 420 2.52 -11.67 -1.63
CA GLY A 420 3.88 -11.33 -1.19
C GLY A 420 4.81 -12.53 -1.15
N THR A 421 4.29 -13.77 -1.23
CA THR A 421 5.12 -14.99 -1.29
C THR A 421 4.62 -15.95 -2.36
N ILE A 422 5.51 -16.81 -2.87
CA ILE A 422 5.17 -17.89 -3.80
C ILE A 422 4.91 -19.16 -2.99
N ALA A 423 3.71 -19.26 -2.44
CA ALA A 423 3.28 -20.39 -1.62
C ALA A 423 1.86 -20.84 -1.98
N ALA A 424 1.54 -22.10 -1.69
CA ALA A 424 0.19 -22.63 -1.94
C ALA A 424 -0.88 -21.81 -1.21
N GLY A 425 -1.95 -21.46 -1.92
CA GLY A 425 -3.05 -20.64 -1.43
C GLY A 425 -2.92 -19.15 -1.75
N MET A 426 -1.72 -18.64 -1.98
CA MET A 426 -1.47 -17.23 -2.33
C MET A 426 -2.03 -16.87 -3.72
N LEU A 427 -2.35 -15.61 -3.95
CA LEU A 427 -2.65 -15.10 -5.28
C LEU A 427 -1.45 -15.29 -6.20
N ALA A 428 -1.72 -15.61 -7.45
CA ALA A 428 -0.67 -15.75 -8.45
C ALA A 428 -0.29 -14.36 -9.01
N ASP A 429 0.34 -13.57 -8.15
CA ASP A 429 1.00 -12.30 -8.46
C ASP A 429 2.50 -12.59 -8.57
N LEU A 430 3.01 -12.70 -9.79
CA LEU A 430 4.36 -13.19 -10.07
C LEU A 430 5.06 -12.29 -11.09
N VAL A 431 6.38 -12.22 -11.01
CA VAL A 431 7.23 -11.58 -12.02
C VAL A 431 8.24 -12.61 -12.55
N VAL A 432 8.25 -12.81 -13.85
CA VAL A 432 9.22 -13.67 -14.53
C VAL A 432 10.36 -12.82 -15.06
N LEU A 433 11.58 -13.18 -14.70
CA LEU A 433 12.80 -12.44 -15.03
C LEU A 433 13.70 -13.24 -15.98
N SER A 434 14.41 -12.55 -16.87
CA SER A 434 15.38 -13.16 -17.80
C SER A 434 16.81 -13.21 -17.26
N ALA A 435 17.07 -12.67 -16.07
CA ALA A 435 18.39 -12.66 -15.44
C ALA A 435 18.28 -12.88 -13.93
N ASP A 436 19.33 -13.40 -13.32
CA ASP A 436 19.40 -13.76 -11.92
C ASP A 436 19.38 -12.51 -11.00
N PRO A 437 18.31 -12.28 -10.23
CA PRO A 437 18.23 -11.13 -9.33
C PRO A 437 19.07 -11.32 -8.07
N THR A 438 19.54 -12.53 -7.76
CA THR A 438 20.42 -12.77 -6.60
C THR A 438 21.88 -12.44 -6.92
N ALA A 439 22.26 -12.49 -8.20
CA ALA A 439 23.57 -12.05 -8.65
C ALA A 439 23.67 -10.51 -8.72
N ASP A 440 22.60 -9.84 -9.10
CA ASP A 440 22.46 -8.39 -9.08
C ASP A 440 20.97 -8.04 -8.92
N VAL A 441 20.60 -7.36 -7.84
CA VAL A 441 19.22 -6.97 -7.56
C VAL A 441 18.61 -6.11 -8.70
N ARG A 442 19.41 -5.40 -9.48
CA ARG A 442 18.98 -4.64 -10.66
C ARG A 442 18.36 -5.52 -11.75
N ASN A 443 18.65 -6.82 -11.74
CA ASN A 443 18.06 -7.78 -12.67
C ASN A 443 16.57 -7.98 -12.46
N VAL A 444 16.00 -7.50 -11.38
CA VAL A 444 14.53 -7.38 -11.18
C VAL A 444 13.88 -6.56 -12.31
N ARG A 445 14.63 -5.65 -12.96
CA ARG A 445 14.15 -4.90 -14.14
C ARG A 445 14.13 -5.71 -15.45
N LYS A 446 14.71 -6.92 -15.46
CA LYS A 446 14.78 -7.78 -16.66
C LYS A 446 13.53 -8.64 -16.82
N ILE A 447 12.37 -7.97 -16.84
CA ILE A 447 11.05 -8.60 -16.84
C ILE A 447 10.73 -9.20 -18.20
N VAL A 448 10.31 -10.46 -18.21
CA VAL A 448 9.76 -11.18 -19.36
C VAL A 448 8.25 -11.04 -19.40
N GLU A 449 7.62 -11.27 -18.25
CA GLU A 449 6.20 -11.14 -18.06
C GLU A 449 5.85 -10.89 -16.58
N VAL A 450 4.67 -10.36 -16.37
CA VAL A 450 4.06 -10.19 -15.07
C VAL A 450 2.76 -10.96 -15.04
N MET A 451 2.52 -11.68 -13.97
CA MET A 451 1.24 -12.31 -13.70
C MET A 451 0.57 -11.59 -12.55
N LYS A 452 -0.69 -11.20 -12.71
CA LYS A 452 -1.51 -10.65 -11.65
C LYS A 452 -2.83 -11.39 -11.57
N ASP A 453 -3.18 -11.88 -10.39
CA ASP A 453 -4.37 -12.72 -10.18
C ASP A 453 -4.44 -13.89 -11.18
N GLY A 454 -3.28 -14.46 -11.56
CA GLY A 454 -3.14 -15.53 -12.54
C GLY A 454 -3.28 -15.12 -14.01
N ARG A 455 -3.45 -13.83 -14.31
CA ARG A 455 -3.49 -13.28 -15.67
C ARG A 455 -2.12 -12.77 -16.08
N VAL A 456 -1.71 -13.10 -17.31
CA VAL A 456 -0.39 -12.75 -17.85
C VAL A 456 -0.42 -11.41 -18.59
N PHE A 457 0.55 -10.56 -18.28
CA PHE A 457 0.81 -9.28 -18.93
C PHE A 457 2.26 -9.25 -19.42
N ARG A 458 2.47 -8.87 -20.68
CA ARG A 458 3.81 -8.83 -21.27
C ARG A 458 4.17 -7.42 -21.68
N PRO A 459 5.38 -6.93 -21.32
CA PRO A 459 5.90 -5.70 -21.90
C PRO A 459 5.94 -5.81 -23.43
N ALA A 460 5.60 -4.73 -24.13
CA ALA A 460 5.78 -4.70 -25.58
C ALA A 460 7.26 -4.97 -25.90
N GLN A 461 7.53 -5.95 -26.78
CA GLN A 461 8.89 -6.19 -27.22
C GLN A 461 9.39 -4.90 -27.89
N LYS A 462 10.50 -4.34 -27.39
CA LYS A 462 11.17 -3.25 -28.10
C LYS A 462 11.65 -3.83 -29.44
N PRO A 463 11.36 -3.16 -30.59
CA PRO A 463 11.78 -3.61 -31.90
C PRO A 463 13.28 -3.68 -32.03
#